data_34707b98cfacb1381f1feb0a67f2e6b4
#
_entry.id   34707b98cfacb1381f1feb0a67f2e6b4
#
_cell.length_a   1.000
_cell.length_b   1.000
_cell.length_c   1.000
_cell.angle_alpha   90.00
_cell.angle_beta   90.00
_cell.angle_gamma   90.00
#
_symmetry.space_group_name_H-M   'P 1'
#
loop_
_entity.id
_entity.type
_entity.pdbx_description
1 polymer ?
#
loop_
_entity_poly.entity_id
_entity_poly.type
_entity_poly.pdbx_seq_one_letter_code
_entity_poly.pdbx_strand_id
1 'polypeptide(L)'
;LCPNCRKKYTPGTTELKLLGYQGNELAGGTFYQAAGCGNCRQTGYVGRMAVHEMLQPDERVRDAVLTNTTSQELRTISIEHTGLTTLLENGIYKASKGITTIEEIFRCLPRLVPPRPLSEIKRILGG
;
A
#
# COMPACT_ATOMS: atom_id res chain seq x y z
N LEU A 1 -1.07 -6.56 12.40
CA LEU A 1 -0.19 -7.57 12.99
C LEU A 1 -0.22 -7.54 14.51
N CYS A 2 -0.10 -8.71 15.13
CA CYS A 2 0.08 -8.83 16.56
C CYS A 2 1.50 -8.40 16.95
N PRO A 3 1.67 -7.39 17.82
CA PRO A 3 3.00 -6.89 18.17
C PRO A 3 3.84 -7.91 18.95
N ASN A 4 3.19 -8.85 19.64
CA ASN A 4 3.88 -9.80 20.50
C ASN A 4 4.54 -10.97 19.75
N CYS A 5 4.03 -11.32 18.57
CA CYS A 5 4.52 -12.51 17.86
C CYS A 5 4.97 -12.26 16.41
N ARG A 6 4.81 -11.05 15.88
CA ARG A 6 5.27 -10.73 14.53
C ARG A 6 6.77 -11.00 14.39
N LYS A 7 7.19 -11.57 13.27
CA LYS A 7 8.59 -11.86 12.98
C LYS A 7 9.07 -11.03 11.79
N LYS A 8 10.22 -10.41 11.95
CA LYS A 8 10.85 -9.66 10.86
C LYS A 8 11.26 -10.63 9.74
N TYR A 9 11.01 -10.23 8.49
CA TYR A 9 11.46 -11.00 7.33
C TYR A 9 11.78 -10.06 6.16
N THR A 10 12.41 -10.62 5.13
CA THR A 10 12.67 -9.91 3.88
C THR A 10 11.72 -10.46 2.81
N PRO A 11 10.89 -9.60 2.17
CA PRO A 11 10.02 -10.05 1.09
C PRO A 11 10.79 -10.74 -0.03
N GLY A 12 10.27 -11.87 -0.48
CA GLY A 12 10.88 -12.67 -1.54
C GLY A 12 10.56 -12.14 -2.93
N THR A 13 11.28 -12.65 -3.93
CA THR A 13 11.11 -12.28 -5.34
C THR A 13 9.67 -12.50 -5.84
N THR A 14 9.02 -13.56 -5.38
CA THR A 14 7.63 -13.86 -5.75
C THR A 14 6.66 -12.79 -5.23
N GLU A 15 6.82 -12.37 -3.99
CA GLU A 15 5.99 -11.30 -3.39
C GLU A 15 6.21 -9.97 -4.11
N LEU A 16 7.46 -9.64 -4.45
CA LEU A 16 7.79 -8.43 -5.21
C LEU A 16 7.11 -8.43 -6.58
N LYS A 17 7.19 -9.52 -7.31
CA LYS A 17 6.53 -9.66 -8.62
C LYS A 17 5.01 -9.54 -8.53
N LEU A 18 4.40 -10.11 -7.51
CA LEU A 18 2.95 -10.01 -7.29
C LEU A 18 2.51 -8.57 -7.00
N LEU A 19 3.36 -7.76 -6.37
CA LEU A 19 3.13 -6.32 -6.18
C LEU A 19 3.38 -5.50 -7.45
N GLY A 20 4.03 -6.06 -8.46
CA GLY A 20 4.42 -5.36 -9.68
C GLY A 20 5.82 -4.76 -9.63
N TYR A 21 6.62 -5.14 -8.65
CA TYR A 21 8.02 -4.72 -8.51
C TYR A 21 8.99 -5.71 -9.17
N GLN A 22 10.15 -5.22 -9.57
CA GLN A 22 11.16 -6.03 -10.26
C GLN A 22 12.52 -6.07 -9.54
N GLY A 23 12.74 -5.21 -8.54
CA GLY A 23 14.03 -5.08 -7.89
C GLY A 23 13.92 -4.65 -6.43
N ASN A 24 14.58 -3.56 -6.09
CA ASN A 24 14.71 -3.07 -4.72
C ASN A 24 13.71 -1.95 -4.36
N GLU A 25 12.56 -1.91 -4.99
CA GLU A 25 11.55 -0.86 -4.80
C GLU A 25 11.00 -0.80 -3.37
N LEU A 26 11.13 -1.89 -2.60
CA LEU A 26 10.78 -1.94 -1.18
C LEU A 26 11.94 -1.58 -0.23
N ALA A 27 13.08 -1.15 -0.76
CA ALA A 27 14.24 -0.77 0.05
C ALA A 27 13.89 0.32 1.08
N GLY A 28 14.46 0.21 2.26
CA GLY A 28 14.19 1.14 3.38
C GLY A 28 12.93 0.83 4.18
N GLY A 29 12.19 -0.24 3.85
CA GLY A 29 11.09 -0.75 4.65
C GLY A 29 11.54 -1.83 5.63
N THR A 30 10.79 -1.99 6.73
CA THR A 30 10.96 -3.12 7.64
C THR A 30 9.67 -3.93 7.64
N PHE A 31 9.76 -5.14 7.12
CA PHE A 31 8.59 -6.00 6.92
C PHE A 31 8.53 -7.11 7.95
N TYR A 32 7.32 -7.53 8.27
CA TYR A 32 7.04 -8.56 9.26
C TYR A 32 6.02 -9.54 8.71
N GLN A 33 6.11 -10.77 9.19
CA GLN A 33 5.12 -11.83 8.94
C GLN A 33 4.38 -12.18 10.22
N ALA A 34 3.16 -12.68 10.07
CA ALA A 34 2.37 -13.19 11.18
C ALA A 34 2.94 -14.53 11.67
N ALA A 35 2.95 -14.73 12.98
CA ALA A 35 3.37 -16.01 13.55
C ALA A 35 2.24 -16.71 14.31
N GLY A 36 1.61 -16.00 15.23
CA GLY A 36 0.61 -16.54 16.13
C GLY A 36 1.13 -16.71 17.55
N CYS A 37 0.30 -16.38 18.53
CA CYS A 37 0.57 -16.55 19.96
C CYS A 37 -0.73 -16.54 20.74
N GLY A 38 -0.70 -16.80 22.06
CA GLY A 38 -1.88 -16.77 22.91
C GLY A 38 -2.61 -15.42 22.93
N ASN A 39 -1.88 -14.31 22.81
CA ASN A 39 -2.46 -12.96 22.80
C ASN A 39 -3.36 -12.69 21.58
N CYS A 40 -3.00 -13.21 20.42
CA CYS A 40 -3.76 -13.05 19.19
C CYS A 40 -4.60 -14.29 18.84
N ARG A 41 -4.77 -15.21 19.77
CA ARG A 41 -5.49 -16.49 19.55
C ARG A 41 -4.95 -17.28 18.36
N GLN A 42 -3.61 -17.30 18.21
CA GLN A 42 -2.88 -17.99 17.15
C GLN A 42 -3.09 -17.44 15.72
N THR A 43 -3.76 -16.31 15.58
CA THR A 43 -4.04 -15.72 14.25
C THR A 43 -2.86 -14.89 13.69
N GLY A 44 -2.01 -14.35 14.55
CA GLY A 44 -0.98 -13.40 14.18
C GLY A 44 -1.46 -11.95 14.00
N TYR A 45 -2.76 -11.70 14.17
CA TYR A 45 -3.39 -10.40 13.96
C TYR A 45 -4.25 -9.99 15.14
N VAL A 46 -4.28 -8.68 15.42
CA VAL A 46 -5.11 -8.07 16.46
C VAL A 46 -5.67 -6.75 15.93
N GLY A 47 -6.98 -6.57 16.02
CA GLY A 47 -7.64 -5.35 15.60
C GLY A 47 -7.71 -5.15 14.10
N ARG A 48 -8.01 -3.94 13.69
CA ARG A 48 -8.17 -3.53 12.28
C ARG A 48 -7.45 -2.22 12.03
N MET A 49 -6.97 -2.03 10.81
CA MET A 49 -6.31 -0.80 10.38
C MET A 49 -6.99 -0.31 9.10
N ALA A 50 -7.34 0.96 9.08
CA ALA A 50 -7.90 1.58 7.88
C ALA A 50 -6.80 1.82 6.83
N VAL A 51 -7.16 1.63 5.56
CA VAL A 51 -6.35 1.98 4.39
C VAL A 51 -7.12 3.00 3.59
N HIS A 52 -6.45 4.06 3.17
CA HIS A 52 -7.10 5.21 2.54
C HIS A 52 -6.56 5.48 1.15
N GLU A 53 -7.46 5.92 0.28
CA GLU A 53 -7.15 6.58 -0.98
C GLU A 53 -7.96 7.88 -0.98
N MET A 54 -7.27 9.03 -0.96
CA MET A 54 -7.92 10.33 -0.91
C MET A 54 -7.59 11.14 -2.15
N LEU A 55 -8.63 11.54 -2.88
CA LEU A 55 -8.52 12.46 -4.00
C LEU A 55 -8.72 13.89 -3.51
N GLN A 56 -7.71 14.74 -3.74
CA GLN A 56 -7.85 16.19 -3.59
C GLN A 56 -8.01 16.80 -4.98
N PRO A 57 -9.21 17.23 -5.38
CA PRO A 57 -9.42 17.75 -6.72
C PRO A 57 -8.75 19.11 -6.90
N ASP A 58 -7.86 19.18 -7.88
CA ASP A 58 -7.33 20.44 -8.42
C ASP A 58 -8.07 20.82 -9.71
N GLU A 59 -7.63 21.88 -10.38
CA GLU A 59 -8.24 22.32 -11.64
C GLU A 59 -8.25 21.23 -12.71
N ARG A 60 -7.16 20.47 -12.85
CA ARG A 60 -7.02 19.40 -13.85
C ARG A 60 -8.01 18.27 -13.60
N VAL A 61 -8.18 17.89 -12.34
CA VAL A 61 -9.17 16.86 -11.95
C VAL A 61 -10.59 17.37 -12.21
N ARG A 62 -10.88 18.61 -11.87
CA ARG A 62 -12.18 19.22 -12.14
C ARG A 62 -12.51 19.25 -13.63
N ASP A 63 -11.56 19.67 -14.47
CA ASP A 63 -11.69 19.70 -15.92
C ASP A 63 -11.94 18.29 -16.48
N ALA A 64 -11.20 17.30 -16.00
CA ALA A 64 -11.39 15.90 -16.38
C ALA A 64 -12.79 15.40 -16.04
N VAL A 65 -13.31 15.73 -14.87
CA VAL A 65 -14.70 15.38 -14.48
C VAL A 65 -15.72 16.04 -15.38
N LEU A 66 -15.53 17.33 -15.69
CA LEU A 66 -16.45 18.09 -16.55
C LEU A 66 -16.46 17.60 -18.00
N THR A 67 -15.37 17.02 -18.49
CA THR A 67 -15.24 16.45 -19.84
C THR A 67 -15.64 14.97 -19.93
N ASN A 68 -16.26 14.41 -18.90
CA ASN A 68 -16.67 12.99 -18.85
C ASN A 68 -15.52 12.00 -19.12
N THR A 69 -14.36 12.28 -18.56
CA THR A 69 -13.18 11.39 -18.60
C THR A 69 -13.48 10.04 -17.92
N THR A 70 -12.88 8.97 -18.41
CA THR A 70 -13.04 7.65 -17.79
C THR A 70 -12.46 7.60 -16.38
N SER A 71 -12.93 6.66 -15.56
CA SER A 71 -12.40 6.46 -14.19
C SER A 71 -10.91 6.19 -14.19
N GLN A 72 -10.41 5.46 -15.17
CA GLN A 72 -8.99 5.12 -15.28
C GLN A 72 -8.14 6.34 -15.64
N GLU A 73 -8.59 7.16 -16.56
CA GLU A 73 -7.92 8.43 -16.93
C GLU A 73 -7.92 9.40 -15.75
N LEU A 74 -9.04 9.51 -15.04
CA LEU A 74 -9.15 10.33 -13.84
C LEU A 74 -8.17 9.87 -12.75
N ARG A 75 -8.02 8.57 -12.56
CA ARG A 75 -7.05 7.97 -11.64
C ARG A 75 -5.62 8.32 -12.03
N THR A 76 -5.27 8.19 -13.29
CA THR A 76 -3.95 8.52 -13.83
C THR A 76 -3.61 9.99 -13.61
N ILE A 77 -4.51 10.90 -13.96
CA ILE A 77 -4.36 12.35 -13.74
C ILE A 77 -4.16 12.64 -12.24
N SER A 78 -4.95 12.02 -11.38
CA SER A 78 -4.87 12.22 -9.94
C SER A 78 -3.54 11.75 -9.35
N ILE A 79 -3.05 10.60 -9.77
CA ILE A 79 -1.74 10.07 -9.34
C ILE A 79 -0.61 11.00 -9.78
N GLU A 80 -0.63 11.45 -11.03
CA GLU A 80 0.46 12.25 -11.61
C GLU A 80 0.49 13.70 -11.08
N HIS A 81 -0.66 14.30 -10.85
CA HIS A 81 -0.76 15.75 -10.60
C HIS A 81 -1.17 16.14 -9.18
N THR A 82 -1.95 15.32 -8.47
CA THR A 82 -2.43 15.66 -7.12
C THR A 82 -1.70 14.91 -6.01
N GLY A 83 -0.78 14.01 -6.35
CA GLY A 83 -0.09 13.18 -5.36
C GLY A 83 -0.98 12.12 -4.74
N LEU A 84 -2.05 11.70 -5.43
CA LEU A 84 -2.90 10.60 -4.97
C LEU A 84 -2.07 9.35 -4.71
N THR A 85 -2.21 8.80 -3.51
CA THR A 85 -1.63 7.50 -3.14
C THR A 85 -2.74 6.46 -3.17
N THR A 86 -2.55 5.39 -3.94
CA THR A 86 -3.56 4.34 -4.09
C THR A 86 -3.76 3.54 -2.81
N LEU A 87 -4.88 2.81 -2.69
CA LEU A 87 -5.11 1.88 -1.58
C LEU A 87 -3.96 0.89 -1.42
N LEU A 88 -3.47 0.34 -2.54
CA LEU A 88 -2.35 -0.59 -2.54
C LEU A 88 -1.06 0.06 -1.98
N GLU A 89 -0.72 1.25 -2.44
CA GLU A 89 0.45 2.00 -1.97
C GLU A 89 0.34 2.36 -0.48
N ASN A 90 -0.83 2.77 -0.02
CA ASN A 90 -1.07 3.03 1.40
C ASN A 90 -0.91 1.74 2.23
N GLY A 91 -1.38 0.61 1.72
CA GLY A 91 -1.15 -0.70 2.34
C GLY A 91 0.32 -1.07 2.41
N ILE A 92 1.07 -0.91 1.33
CA ILE A 92 2.52 -1.16 1.26
C ILE A 92 3.26 -0.29 2.28
N TYR A 93 2.91 0.98 2.38
CA TYR A 93 3.48 1.88 3.38
C TYR A 93 3.26 1.37 4.80
N LYS A 94 2.07 0.91 5.13
CA LYS A 94 1.75 0.35 6.45
C LYS A 94 2.47 -0.96 6.71
N ALA A 95 2.60 -1.81 5.69
CA ALA A 95 3.38 -3.04 5.80
C ALA A 95 4.87 -2.74 6.06
N SER A 96 5.42 -1.72 5.41
CA SER A 96 6.82 -1.29 5.60
C SER A 96 7.12 -0.76 7.00
N LYS A 97 6.09 -0.47 7.78
CA LYS A 97 6.17 -0.07 9.19
C LYS A 97 5.80 -1.19 10.16
N GLY A 98 5.54 -2.38 9.65
CA GLY A 98 5.16 -3.54 10.47
C GLY A 98 3.77 -3.48 11.08
N ILE A 99 2.88 -2.64 10.53
CA ILE A 99 1.49 -2.54 10.98
C ILE A 99 0.66 -3.71 10.44
N THR A 100 0.90 -4.07 9.19
CA THR A 100 0.26 -5.20 8.51
C THR A 100 1.29 -6.03 7.75
N THR A 101 0.85 -7.04 6.98
CA THR A 101 1.69 -7.90 6.15
C THR A 101 1.41 -7.67 4.67
N ILE A 102 2.36 -8.05 3.81
CA ILE A 102 2.16 -8.08 2.35
C ILE A 102 1.07 -9.09 1.99
N GLU A 103 1.01 -10.22 2.68
CA GLU A 103 -0.04 -11.23 2.50
C GLU A 103 -1.45 -10.64 2.71
N GLU A 104 -1.64 -9.88 3.78
CA GLU A 104 -2.93 -9.24 4.08
C GLU A 104 -3.30 -8.17 3.03
N ILE A 105 -2.31 -7.44 2.51
CA ILE A 105 -2.51 -6.52 1.40
C ILE A 105 -3.06 -7.26 0.18
N PHE A 106 -2.46 -8.39 -0.21
CA PHE A 106 -2.94 -9.19 -1.34
C PHE A 106 -4.36 -9.71 -1.13
N ARG A 107 -4.69 -10.07 0.10
CA ARG A 107 -6.01 -10.58 0.43
C ARG A 107 -7.10 -9.51 0.36
N CYS A 108 -6.79 -8.28 0.74
CA CYS A 108 -7.80 -7.25 0.99
C CYS A 108 -7.86 -6.14 -0.06
N LEU A 109 -6.75 -5.83 -0.75
CA LEU A 109 -6.67 -4.61 -1.57
C LEU A 109 -6.65 -4.91 -3.07
N PRO A 110 -7.32 -4.06 -3.87
CA PRO A 110 -7.28 -4.18 -5.34
C PRO A 110 -5.91 -3.77 -5.89
N ARG A 111 -5.51 -4.39 -7.00
CA ARG A 111 -4.27 -4.11 -7.73
C ARG A 111 -4.59 -3.55 -9.11
N LEU A 112 -5.16 -2.34 -9.14
CA LEU A 112 -5.64 -1.71 -10.35
C LEU A 112 -4.53 -1.03 -11.16
N VAL A 113 -3.50 -0.52 -10.46
CA VAL A 113 -2.38 0.22 -11.05
C VAL A 113 -1.09 -0.27 -10.39
N PRO A 114 0.02 -0.42 -11.13
CA PRO A 114 1.31 -0.74 -10.52
C PRO A 114 1.71 0.28 -9.47
N PRO A 115 2.15 -0.14 -8.27
CA PRO A 115 2.54 0.79 -7.22
C PRO A 115 3.89 1.43 -7.52
N ARG A 116 4.08 2.66 -7.04
CA ARG A 116 5.36 3.36 -7.10
C ARG A 116 6.35 2.75 -6.10
N PRO A 117 7.67 3.02 -6.23
CA PRO A 117 8.65 2.59 -5.25
C PRO A 117 8.35 3.13 -3.84
N LEU A 118 8.71 2.37 -2.82
CA LEU A 118 8.43 2.73 -1.42
C LEU A 118 9.03 4.10 -1.04
N SER A 119 10.20 4.45 -1.58
CA SER A 119 10.84 5.74 -1.36
C SER A 119 9.95 6.91 -1.79
N GLU A 120 9.30 6.77 -2.94
CA GLU A 120 8.38 7.78 -3.47
C GLU A 120 7.08 7.83 -2.67
N ILE A 121 6.53 6.66 -2.32
CA ILE A 121 5.34 6.57 -1.47
C ILE A 121 5.57 7.26 -0.13
N LYS A 122 6.72 7.02 0.51
CA LYS A 122 7.09 7.67 1.77
C LYS A 122 7.18 9.18 1.63
N ARG A 123 7.77 9.66 0.55
CA ARG A 123 7.87 11.09 0.28
C ARG A 123 6.49 11.75 0.19
N ILE A 124 5.56 11.12 -0.51
CA ILE A 124 4.19 11.64 -0.68
C ILE A 124 3.42 11.60 0.63
N LEU A 125 3.54 10.53 1.41
CA LEU A 125 2.84 10.35 2.68
C LEU A 125 3.51 11.02 3.89
N GLY A 126 4.61 11.72 3.67
CA GLY A 126 5.30 12.49 4.72
C GLY A 126 6.18 11.66 5.64
N GLY A 127 6.71 10.58 5.15
CA GLY A 127 7.64 9.80 5.93
C GLY A 127 7.63 8.37 5.91
#